data_44ffea5000490de59fd561c257350d57
#
_entry.id   44ffea5000490de59fd561c257350d57
#
_cell.length_a   1.000
_cell.length_b   1.000
_cell.length_c   1.000
_cell.angle_alpha   90.00
_cell.angle_beta   90.00
_cell.angle_gamma   90.00
#
_symmetry.space_group_name_H-M   'P 1'
#
loop_
_entity.id
_entity.type
_entity.pdbx_description
1 polymer ?
#
loop_
_entity_poly.entity_id
_entity_poly.type
_entity_poly.pdbx_seq_one_letter_code
_entity_poly.pdbx_strand_id
1 'polypeptide(L)'
;MDKVITPPRHHYRIFISALAVLVLLGVIFVMNRHVRAEESAPASNERIITLHDDGTDKGFITKKSTIREALKEQGIRLDENDRTEPGLDEKFVATSYQINIYRARPVLVRDGATETKIVTSYRTGKQIAAHAKIALRDADRVSLAPSKDPIADGAAEVMTIKRATESIFNFYGKTETNYTLA
;
A
#
# COMPACT_ATOMS: atom_id res chain seq x y z
N MET A 1 30.76 63.80 62.02
CA MET A 1 29.48 63.89 61.30
C MET A 1 29.67 63.09 60.01
N ASP A 2 29.44 61.76 60.07
CA ASP A 2 29.61 60.88 58.91
C ASP A 2 28.30 60.82 58.14
N LYS A 3 28.40 61.19 56.85
CA LYS A 3 27.28 61.22 55.92
C LYS A 3 27.17 59.83 55.27
N VAL A 4 26.27 59.02 55.78
CA VAL A 4 25.94 57.70 55.16
C VAL A 4 25.30 57.92 53.80
N ILE A 5 26.01 57.57 52.71
CA ILE A 5 25.50 57.61 51.37
C ILE A 5 24.79 56.29 51.15
N THR A 6 23.45 56.25 51.11
CA THR A 6 22.68 55.09 50.72
C THR A 6 22.58 55.08 49.24
N PRO A 7 22.93 53.97 48.52
CA PRO A 7 22.79 53.87 47.09
C PRO A 7 21.31 53.75 46.67
N PRO A 8 20.90 54.30 45.51
CA PRO A 8 19.50 54.29 45.09
C PRO A 8 19.03 52.89 44.75
N ARG A 9 18.07 52.38 45.51
CA ARG A 9 17.47 51.03 45.39
C ARG A 9 16.76 50.74 44.06
N HIS A 10 16.67 51.70 43.14
CA HIS A 10 15.88 51.58 41.92
C HIS A 10 16.65 50.86 40.77
N HIS A 11 17.94 51.05 40.67
CA HIS A 11 18.77 50.45 39.61
C HIS A 11 18.96 48.94 39.79
N TYR A 12 18.97 48.43 41.02
CA TYR A 12 19.13 47.03 41.32
C TYR A 12 17.94 46.17 40.83
N ARG A 13 16.72 46.71 40.93
CA ARG A 13 15.49 46.03 40.48
C ARG A 13 15.47 45.92 38.95
N ILE A 14 15.96 46.93 38.23
CA ILE A 14 16.05 46.89 36.75
C ILE A 14 17.10 45.90 36.28
N PHE A 15 18.26 45.81 36.98
CA PHE A 15 19.29 44.79 36.64
C PHE A 15 18.85 43.37 36.88
N ILE A 16 18.09 43.09 37.94
CA ILE A 16 17.55 41.74 38.21
C ILE A 16 16.53 41.35 37.15
N SER A 17 15.64 42.26 36.76
CA SER A 17 14.65 41.97 35.74
C SER A 17 15.28 41.74 34.35
N ALA A 18 16.30 42.50 33.99
CA ALA A 18 17.03 42.34 32.75
C ALA A 18 17.80 41.00 32.71
N LEU A 19 18.43 40.62 33.82
CA LEU A 19 19.11 39.32 33.95
C LEU A 19 18.14 38.14 33.83
N ALA A 20 16.97 38.22 34.48
CA ALA A 20 15.95 37.20 34.43
C ALA A 20 15.40 36.98 33.00
N VAL A 21 15.19 38.07 32.23
CA VAL A 21 14.75 38.00 30.81
C VAL A 21 15.84 37.37 29.96
N LEU A 22 17.10 37.67 30.18
CA LEU A 22 18.22 37.12 29.41
C LEU A 22 18.39 35.60 29.69
N VAL A 23 18.22 35.16 30.92
CA VAL A 23 18.23 33.74 31.28
C VAL A 23 17.02 33.03 30.66
N LEU A 24 15.83 33.64 30.68
CA LEU A 24 14.63 33.05 30.05
C LEU A 24 14.79 32.88 28.54
N LEU A 25 15.33 33.91 27.88
CA LEU A 25 15.64 33.85 26.44
C LEU A 25 16.71 32.79 26.13
N GLY A 26 17.71 32.64 26.98
CA GLY A 26 18.72 31.59 26.87
C GLY A 26 18.13 30.19 26.99
N VAL A 27 17.24 29.99 27.96
CA VAL A 27 16.54 28.69 28.14
C VAL A 27 15.64 28.37 26.95
N ILE A 28 14.87 29.35 26.43
CA ILE A 28 14.05 29.18 25.24
C ILE A 28 14.91 28.86 24.02
N PHE A 29 16.07 29.51 23.87
CA PHE A 29 16.99 29.27 22.77
C PHE A 29 17.60 27.85 22.83
N VAL A 30 17.96 27.37 24.02
CA VAL A 30 18.47 26.00 24.21
C VAL A 30 17.35 24.98 24.01
N MET A 31 16.14 25.22 24.53
CA MET A 31 15.00 24.33 24.28
C MET A 31 14.64 24.24 22.78
N ASN A 32 14.64 25.36 22.05
CA ASN A 32 14.40 25.33 20.59
C ASN A 32 15.50 24.63 19.79
N ARG A 33 16.71 24.51 20.32
CA ARG A 33 17.76 23.70 19.68
C ARG A 33 17.53 22.20 19.83
N HIS A 34 16.92 21.76 20.94
CA HIS A 34 16.64 20.34 21.17
C HIS A 34 15.38 19.84 20.47
N VAL A 35 14.52 20.71 19.92
CA VAL A 35 13.28 20.33 19.20
C VAL A 35 13.48 20.23 17.69
N ARG A 36 14.66 20.58 17.16
CA ARG A 36 15.03 20.07 15.84
C ARG A 36 15.40 18.60 16.01
N ALA A 37 14.40 17.71 16.02
CA ALA A 37 14.61 16.36 15.58
C ALA A 37 15.37 16.49 14.26
N GLU A 38 16.61 16.03 14.19
CA GLU A 38 17.29 15.76 12.96
C GLU A 38 16.38 14.76 12.24
N GLU A 39 15.58 15.27 11.32
CA GLU A 39 15.06 14.48 10.22
C GLU A 39 16.32 14.07 9.45
N SER A 40 16.89 12.94 9.88
CA SER A 40 18.06 12.36 9.24
C SER A 40 17.66 12.12 7.81
N ALA A 41 18.04 13.05 6.93
CA ALA A 41 17.94 12.81 5.50
C ALA A 41 18.60 11.45 5.26
N PRO A 42 17.91 10.48 4.63
CA PRO A 42 18.46 9.15 4.44
C PRO A 42 19.83 9.30 3.77
N ALA A 43 20.85 8.63 4.30
CA ALA A 43 22.17 8.56 3.68
C ALA A 43 21.95 8.18 2.21
N SER A 44 22.77 8.66 1.28
CA SER A 44 22.55 8.62 -0.18
C SER A 44 22.13 7.26 -0.77
N ASN A 45 22.23 6.17 0.00
CA ASN A 45 21.90 4.79 -0.37
C ASN A 45 20.72 4.20 0.43
N GLU A 46 20.15 4.90 1.40
CA GLU A 46 19.01 4.42 2.19
C GLU A 46 17.69 4.76 1.49
N ARG A 47 16.77 3.83 1.56
CA ARG A 47 15.42 3.96 1.00
C ARG A 47 14.38 3.65 2.04
N ILE A 48 13.35 4.46 2.10
CA ILE A 48 12.19 4.29 2.98
C ILE A 48 11.15 3.49 2.21
N ILE A 49 10.78 2.34 2.76
CA ILE A 49 9.83 1.44 2.13
C ILE A 49 8.57 1.38 2.99
N THR A 50 7.41 1.59 2.36
CA THR A 50 6.10 1.27 2.92
C THR A 50 5.60 0.02 2.21
N LEU A 51 5.44 -1.06 2.96
CA LEU A 51 4.98 -2.35 2.46
C LEU A 51 3.53 -2.58 2.88
N HIS A 52 2.69 -2.93 1.91
CA HIS A 52 1.33 -3.42 2.12
C HIS A 52 1.28 -4.92 1.82
N ASP A 53 0.98 -5.73 2.81
CA ASP A 53 0.90 -7.18 2.70
C ASP A 53 -0.35 -7.69 3.41
N ASP A 54 -1.32 -8.17 2.64
CA ASP A 54 -2.59 -8.75 3.11
C ASP A 54 -3.30 -7.92 4.19
N GLY A 55 -3.42 -6.61 3.93
CA GLY A 55 -4.06 -5.65 4.82
C GLY A 55 -3.21 -5.18 6.00
N THR A 56 -1.93 -5.55 6.04
CA THR A 56 -0.97 -5.11 7.05
C THR A 56 0.04 -4.16 6.42
N ASP A 57 0.26 -3.02 7.06
CA ASP A 57 1.25 -2.02 6.64
C ASP A 57 2.51 -2.12 7.49
N LYS A 58 3.67 -2.14 6.86
CA LYS A 58 4.97 -2.15 7.51
C LYS A 58 5.92 -1.15 6.87
N GLY A 59 6.46 -0.23 7.68
CA GLY A 59 7.53 0.67 7.25
C GLY A 59 8.89 0.11 7.62
N PHE A 60 9.88 0.22 6.71
CA PHE A 60 11.28 -0.12 6.99
C PHE A 60 12.23 0.66 6.10
N ILE A 61 13.51 0.68 6.50
CA ILE A 61 14.61 1.29 5.73
C ILE A 61 15.49 0.18 5.20
N THR A 62 15.93 0.30 3.95
CA THR A 62 16.83 -0.65 3.30
C THR A 62 17.92 0.05 2.49
N LYS A 63 19.07 -0.62 2.36
CA LYS A 63 20.17 -0.23 1.45
C LYS A 63 20.23 -1.13 0.22
N LYS A 64 19.30 -2.06 0.09
CA LYS A 64 19.26 -3.01 -1.04
C LYS A 64 18.91 -2.29 -2.34
N SER A 65 19.27 -2.93 -3.44
CA SER A 65 19.12 -2.35 -4.78
C SER A 65 17.79 -2.71 -5.44
N THR A 66 17.20 -3.86 -5.05
CA THR A 66 15.99 -4.39 -5.64
C THR A 66 14.93 -4.72 -4.59
N ILE A 67 13.68 -4.80 -5.02
CA ILE A 67 12.56 -5.18 -4.16
C ILE A 67 12.77 -6.59 -3.59
N ARG A 68 13.21 -7.54 -4.41
CA ARG A 68 13.53 -8.91 -3.99
C ARG A 68 14.50 -8.97 -2.82
N GLU A 69 15.59 -8.22 -2.91
CA GLU A 69 16.60 -8.18 -1.88
C GLU A 69 16.09 -7.52 -0.59
N ALA A 70 15.30 -6.44 -0.72
CA ALA A 70 14.71 -5.74 0.41
C ALA A 70 13.71 -6.62 1.17
N LEU A 71 12.81 -7.32 0.46
CA LEU A 71 11.86 -8.25 1.07
C LEU A 71 12.58 -9.42 1.76
N LYS A 72 13.62 -9.97 1.13
CA LYS A 72 14.43 -11.03 1.72
C LYS A 72 15.15 -10.57 3.00
N GLU A 73 15.69 -9.36 3.02
CA GLU A 73 16.32 -8.74 4.21
C GLU A 73 15.33 -8.63 5.37
N GLN A 74 14.05 -8.36 5.08
CA GLN A 74 12.97 -8.28 6.08
C GLN A 74 12.38 -9.64 6.48
N GLY A 75 12.90 -10.76 5.94
CA GLY A 75 12.42 -12.12 6.20
C GLY A 75 11.05 -12.38 5.56
N ILE A 76 10.62 -11.56 4.60
CA ILE A 76 9.33 -11.72 3.93
C ILE A 76 9.50 -12.75 2.81
N ARG A 77 8.74 -13.85 2.92
CA ARG A 77 8.70 -14.92 1.94
C ARG A 77 7.49 -14.73 1.02
N LEU A 78 7.70 -14.99 -0.25
CA LEU A 78 6.66 -15.01 -1.27
C LEU A 78 6.50 -16.43 -1.79
N ASP A 79 5.27 -16.83 -2.01
CA ASP A 79 4.94 -18.08 -2.68
C ASP A 79 5.01 -17.91 -4.20
N GLU A 80 5.04 -19.00 -4.94
CA GLU A 80 5.21 -19.01 -6.40
C GLU A 80 4.15 -18.17 -7.14
N ASN A 81 2.92 -18.16 -6.64
CA ASN A 81 1.80 -17.45 -7.25
C ASN A 81 1.55 -16.05 -6.65
N ASP A 82 2.35 -15.63 -5.66
CA ASP A 82 2.32 -14.28 -5.13
C ASP A 82 2.87 -13.27 -6.14
N ARG A 83 2.41 -12.04 -6.06
CA ARG A 83 2.88 -10.95 -6.93
C ARG A 83 3.18 -9.72 -6.09
N THR A 84 4.12 -8.93 -6.58
CA THR A 84 4.44 -7.62 -6.02
C THR A 84 4.23 -6.51 -7.04
N GLU A 85 3.95 -5.34 -6.56
CA GLU A 85 3.92 -4.12 -7.34
C GLU A 85 4.63 -3.03 -6.53
N PRO A 86 5.75 -2.49 -7.06
CA PRO A 86 6.47 -2.84 -8.29
C PRO A 86 7.00 -4.28 -8.34
N GLY A 87 7.47 -4.72 -9.51
CA GLY A 87 7.98 -6.08 -9.72
C GLY A 87 9.22 -6.40 -8.90
N LEU A 88 9.43 -7.67 -8.53
CA LEU A 88 10.52 -8.11 -7.63
C LEU A 88 11.93 -7.70 -8.08
N ASP A 89 12.17 -7.70 -9.38
CA ASP A 89 13.50 -7.43 -9.94
C ASP A 89 13.68 -5.95 -10.33
N GLU A 90 12.68 -5.13 -10.04
CA GLU A 90 12.79 -3.68 -10.22
C GLU A 90 13.80 -3.09 -9.26
N LYS A 91 14.62 -2.17 -9.81
CA LYS A 91 15.62 -1.43 -9.04
C LYS A 91 15.00 -0.19 -8.43
N PHE A 92 15.39 0.11 -7.22
CA PHE A 92 15.03 1.35 -6.58
C PHE A 92 15.76 2.54 -7.24
N VAL A 93 15.00 3.49 -7.75
CA VAL A 93 15.51 4.74 -8.36
C VAL A 93 15.20 5.99 -7.55
N ALA A 94 14.32 5.88 -6.55
CA ALA A 94 13.92 6.95 -5.64
C ALA A 94 14.33 6.64 -4.20
N THR A 95 14.16 7.60 -3.31
CA THR A 95 14.44 7.47 -1.87
C THR A 95 13.27 6.88 -1.08
N SER A 96 12.05 6.90 -1.64
CA SER A 96 10.85 6.37 -1.01
C SER A 96 10.08 5.48 -1.99
N TYR A 97 9.59 4.34 -1.52
CA TYR A 97 8.81 3.38 -2.30
C TYR A 97 7.65 2.82 -1.50
N GLN A 98 6.56 2.58 -2.22
CA GLN A 98 5.45 1.78 -1.75
C GLN A 98 5.47 0.44 -2.48
N ILE A 99 5.42 -0.64 -1.73
CA ILE A 99 5.41 -2.01 -2.27
C ILE A 99 4.12 -2.67 -1.83
N ASN A 100 3.36 -3.20 -2.79
CA ASN A 100 2.17 -3.99 -2.52
C ASN A 100 2.48 -5.46 -2.78
N ILE A 101 2.14 -6.34 -1.84
CA ILE A 101 2.17 -7.79 -2.01
C ILE A 101 0.73 -8.26 -2.20
N TYR A 102 0.48 -8.91 -3.31
CA TYR A 102 -0.78 -9.58 -3.63
C TYR A 102 -0.61 -11.07 -3.35
N ARG A 103 -1.09 -11.52 -2.20
CA ARG A 103 -1.04 -12.94 -1.81
C ARG A 103 -1.95 -13.78 -2.70
N ALA A 104 -1.43 -14.90 -3.15
CA ALA A 104 -2.21 -15.86 -3.91
C ALA A 104 -3.19 -16.62 -3.00
N ARG A 105 -4.37 -16.88 -3.53
CA ARG A 105 -5.43 -17.57 -2.84
C ARG A 105 -6.17 -18.54 -3.78
N PRO A 106 -6.76 -19.60 -3.26
CA PRO A 106 -7.59 -20.51 -4.04
C PRO A 106 -8.88 -19.79 -4.49
N VAL A 107 -9.17 -19.87 -5.79
CA VAL A 107 -10.40 -19.36 -6.42
C VAL A 107 -11.05 -20.51 -7.19
N LEU A 108 -12.33 -20.75 -6.95
CA LEU A 108 -13.14 -21.67 -7.72
C LEU A 108 -13.76 -20.90 -8.90
N VAL A 109 -13.44 -21.32 -10.10
CA VAL A 109 -13.98 -20.74 -11.34
C VAL A 109 -15.10 -21.65 -11.85
N ARG A 110 -16.32 -21.10 -11.96
CA ARG A 110 -17.51 -21.76 -12.51
C ARG A 110 -17.83 -21.17 -13.87
N ASP A 111 -17.74 -22.02 -14.91
CA ASP A 111 -18.08 -21.68 -16.29
C ASP A 111 -19.15 -22.66 -16.80
N GLY A 112 -20.41 -22.30 -16.66
CA GLY A 112 -21.54 -23.21 -16.87
C GLY A 112 -21.48 -24.40 -15.90
N ALA A 113 -21.39 -25.61 -16.44
CA ALA A 113 -21.24 -26.85 -15.68
C ALA A 113 -19.78 -27.21 -15.33
N THR A 114 -18.81 -26.44 -15.82
CA THR A 114 -17.39 -26.69 -15.59
C THR A 114 -16.91 -25.93 -14.36
N GLU A 115 -16.26 -26.64 -13.46
CA GLU A 115 -15.61 -26.05 -12.29
C GLU A 115 -14.10 -26.29 -12.36
N THR A 116 -13.33 -25.21 -12.15
CA THR A 116 -11.87 -25.25 -12.16
C THR A 116 -11.35 -24.52 -10.94
N LYS A 117 -10.51 -25.17 -10.13
CA LYS A 117 -9.86 -24.55 -8.99
C LYS A 117 -8.46 -24.09 -9.36
N ILE A 118 -8.14 -22.83 -9.08
CA ILE A 118 -6.83 -22.23 -9.32
C ILE A 118 -6.34 -21.49 -8.08
N VAL A 119 -5.01 -21.35 -7.95
CA VAL A 119 -4.38 -20.50 -6.94
C VAL A 119 -3.84 -19.27 -7.64
N THR A 120 -4.28 -18.09 -7.23
CA THR A 120 -3.97 -16.85 -7.94
C THR A 120 -3.95 -15.62 -7.05
N SER A 121 -3.03 -14.71 -7.32
CA SER A 121 -2.97 -13.38 -6.72
C SER A 121 -3.76 -12.31 -7.49
N TYR A 122 -4.29 -12.64 -8.66
CA TYR A 122 -5.12 -11.73 -9.44
C TYR A 122 -6.44 -11.42 -8.74
N ARG A 123 -6.91 -10.15 -8.88
CA ARG A 123 -8.07 -9.62 -8.17
C ARG A 123 -9.27 -9.33 -9.06
N THR A 124 -9.10 -9.36 -10.38
CA THR A 124 -10.20 -9.08 -11.32
C THR A 124 -10.60 -10.34 -12.07
N GLY A 125 -11.91 -10.51 -12.35
CA GLY A 125 -12.42 -11.67 -13.05
C GLY A 125 -11.76 -11.89 -14.42
N LYS A 126 -11.44 -10.81 -15.14
CA LYS A 126 -10.74 -10.90 -16.44
C LYS A 126 -9.33 -11.48 -16.29
N GLN A 127 -8.57 -11.03 -15.29
CA GLN A 127 -7.22 -11.54 -15.02
C GLN A 127 -7.26 -12.99 -14.53
N ILE A 128 -8.23 -13.32 -13.66
CA ILE A 128 -8.43 -14.68 -13.14
C ILE A 128 -8.78 -15.64 -14.28
N ALA A 129 -9.70 -15.25 -15.17
CA ALA A 129 -10.05 -16.05 -16.35
C ALA A 129 -8.84 -16.28 -17.27
N ALA A 130 -8.06 -15.23 -17.54
CA ALA A 130 -6.85 -15.33 -18.33
C ALA A 130 -5.82 -16.27 -17.69
N HIS A 131 -5.64 -16.21 -16.36
CA HIS A 131 -4.76 -17.11 -15.62
C HIS A 131 -5.27 -18.55 -15.64
N ALA A 132 -6.57 -18.76 -15.60
CA ALA A 132 -7.22 -20.06 -15.75
C ALA A 132 -7.24 -20.57 -17.20
N LYS A 133 -6.69 -19.80 -18.16
CA LYS A 133 -6.72 -20.07 -19.60
C LYS A 133 -8.14 -20.16 -20.18
N ILE A 134 -9.07 -19.42 -19.59
CA ILE A 134 -10.46 -19.33 -20.03
C ILE A 134 -10.62 -18.07 -20.87
N ALA A 135 -10.96 -18.23 -22.15
CA ALA A 135 -11.25 -17.12 -23.03
C ALA A 135 -12.64 -16.53 -22.72
N LEU A 136 -12.68 -15.23 -22.48
CA LEU A 136 -13.92 -14.46 -22.30
C LEU A 136 -14.25 -13.74 -23.60
N ARG A 137 -15.55 -13.69 -23.93
CA ARG A 137 -16.11 -12.85 -25.00
C ARG A 137 -16.51 -11.51 -24.40
N ASP A 138 -16.61 -10.47 -25.22
CA ASP A 138 -16.97 -9.13 -24.77
C ASP A 138 -18.37 -9.05 -24.12
N ALA A 139 -19.30 -9.90 -24.59
CA ALA A 139 -20.65 -9.97 -24.07
C ALA A 139 -20.81 -10.86 -22.81
N ASP A 140 -19.80 -11.68 -22.46
CA ASP A 140 -19.83 -12.52 -21.27
C ASP A 140 -19.82 -11.65 -20.00
N ARG A 141 -20.45 -12.13 -18.93
CA ARG A 141 -20.44 -11.49 -17.62
C ARG A 141 -19.66 -12.34 -16.62
N VAL A 142 -18.79 -11.67 -15.89
CA VAL A 142 -17.98 -12.30 -14.83
C VAL A 142 -18.31 -11.65 -13.51
N SER A 143 -18.60 -12.45 -12.50
CA SER A 143 -18.76 -12.03 -11.13
C SER A 143 -17.77 -12.75 -10.23
N LEU A 144 -17.20 -12.04 -9.25
CA LEU A 144 -16.33 -12.59 -8.23
C LEU A 144 -16.98 -12.29 -6.88
N ALA A 145 -17.15 -13.29 -6.04
CA ALA A 145 -17.78 -13.17 -4.74
C ALA A 145 -17.12 -14.13 -3.73
N PRO A 146 -17.18 -13.84 -2.42
CA PRO A 146 -16.81 -14.80 -1.39
C PRO A 146 -17.59 -16.10 -1.55
N SER A 147 -16.92 -17.23 -1.31
CA SER A 147 -17.59 -18.53 -1.27
C SER A 147 -18.61 -18.57 -0.12
N LYS A 148 -19.77 -19.16 -0.37
CA LYS A 148 -20.79 -19.41 0.66
C LYS A 148 -20.42 -20.60 1.55
N ASP A 149 -19.66 -21.55 1.02
CA ASP A 149 -19.12 -22.71 1.74
C ASP A 149 -17.66 -22.94 1.33
N PRO A 150 -16.70 -22.23 1.96
CA PRO A 150 -15.30 -22.36 1.62
C PRO A 150 -14.73 -23.77 1.78
N ILE A 151 -15.35 -24.59 2.64
CA ILE A 151 -14.91 -25.97 2.87
C ILE A 151 -15.33 -26.86 1.68
N ALA A 152 -16.59 -26.77 1.28
CA ALA A 152 -17.08 -27.54 0.13
C ALA A 152 -16.44 -27.07 -1.20
N ASP A 153 -16.37 -25.77 -1.42
CA ASP A 153 -15.75 -25.18 -2.60
C ASP A 153 -14.22 -25.38 -2.60
N GLY A 154 -13.61 -25.52 -1.41
CA GLY A 154 -12.15 -25.57 -1.22
C GLY A 154 -11.48 -24.29 -1.75
N ALA A 155 -12.18 -23.17 -1.68
CA ALA A 155 -11.76 -21.86 -2.13
C ALA A 155 -12.47 -20.77 -1.33
N ALA A 156 -11.76 -19.67 -1.02
CA ALA A 156 -12.34 -18.53 -0.32
C ALA A 156 -13.24 -17.67 -1.23
N GLU A 157 -13.01 -17.72 -2.53
CA GLU A 157 -13.76 -16.95 -3.53
C GLU A 157 -14.23 -17.83 -4.68
N VAL A 158 -15.38 -17.48 -5.22
CA VAL A 158 -15.98 -18.10 -6.42
C VAL A 158 -16.10 -17.08 -7.52
N MET A 159 -15.50 -17.37 -8.66
CA MET A 159 -15.69 -16.62 -9.89
C MET A 159 -16.72 -17.34 -10.74
N THR A 160 -17.83 -16.68 -11.06
CA THR A 160 -18.87 -17.22 -11.94
C THR A 160 -18.84 -16.51 -13.28
N ILE A 161 -18.80 -17.29 -14.36
CA ILE A 161 -18.87 -16.81 -15.73
C ILE A 161 -20.25 -17.13 -16.28
N LYS A 162 -21.00 -16.09 -16.65
CA LYS A 162 -22.25 -16.21 -17.40
C LYS A 162 -21.93 -15.97 -18.87
N ARG A 163 -22.07 -17.02 -19.67
CA ARG A 163 -21.81 -16.95 -21.11
C ARG A 163 -22.94 -16.26 -21.83
N ALA A 164 -22.58 -15.34 -22.71
CA ALA A 164 -23.55 -14.73 -23.62
C ALA A 164 -23.88 -15.66 -24.78
N THR A 165 -25.18 -15.82 -25.04
CA THR A 165 -25.69 -16.51 -26.24
C THR A 165 -26.01 -15.47 -27.30
N GLU A 166 -25.43 -15.63 -28.47
CA GLU A 166 -25.67 -14.77 -29.61
C GLU A 166 -26.95 -15.24 -30.31
N SER A 167 -27.85 -14.29 -30.57
CA SER A 167 -29.07 -14.52 -31.35
C SER A 167 -29.07 -13.58 -32.56
N ILE A 168 -29.11 -14.13 -33.74
CA ILE A 168 -29.11 -13.36 -34.98
C ILE A 168 -30.55 -13.29 -35.50
N PHE A 169 -31.06 -12.10 -35.65
CA PHE A 169 -32.40 -11.85 -36.22
C PHE A 169 -32.27 -11.23 -37.60
N ASN A 170 -32.91 -11.84 -38.58
CA ASN A 170 -33.00 -11.30 -39.93
C ASN A 170 -34.40 -10.69 -40.13
N PHE A 171 -34.46 -9.37 -40.24
CA PHE A 171 -35.73 -8.63 -40.45
C PHE A 171 -35.61 -7.82 -41.74
N TYR A 172 -36.45 -8.12 -42.72
CA TYR A 172 -36.53 -7.40 -44.01
C TYR A 172 -35.17 -7.07 -44.64
N GLY A 173 -34.24 -8.05 -44.66
CA GLY A 173 -32.90 -7.91 -45.24
C GLY A 173 -31.91 -7.14 -44.34
N LYS A 174 -32.26 -6.81 -43.12
CA LYS A 174 -31.33 -6.33 -42.11
C LYS A 174 -31.04 -7.41 -41.09
N THR A 175 -29.76 -7.55 -40.74
CA THR A 175 -29.30 -8.49 -39.71
C THR A 175 -29.06 -7.72 -38.43
N GLU A 176 -29.73 -8.12 -37.35
CA GLU A 176 -29.47 -7.63 -36.00
C GLU A 176 -28.94 -8.77 -35.14
N THR A 177 -27.86 -8.48 -34.43
CA THR A 177 -27.27 -9.41 -33.45
C THR A 177 -27.62 -8.96 -32.04
N ASN A 178 -28.20 -9.87 -31.27
CA ASN A 178 -28.51 -9.62 -29.86
C ASN A 178 -27.82 -10.64 -28.97
N TYR A 179 -27.41 -10.25 -27.76
CA TYR A 179 -26.76 -11.11 -26.79
C TYR A 179 -27.63 -11.27 -25.55
N THR A 180 -27.94 -12.52 -25.19
CA THR A 180 -28.66 -12.86 -23.97
C THR A 180 -27.74 -13.62 -23.03
N LEU A 181 -27.81 -13.31 -21.72
CA LEU A 181 -27.08 -14.05 -20.68
C LEU A 181 -27.94 -15.23 -20.21
N ALA A 182 -27.34 -16.41 -20.20
CA ALA A 182 -27.94 -17.61 -19.64
C ALA A 182 -27.83 -17.62 -18.10
#